data_2d52988ba01315c40de0c7567df77b03
#
_entry.id   2d52988ba01315c40de0c7567df77b03
#
_cell.length_a   1.000
_cell.length_b   1.000
_cell.length_c   1.000
_cell.angle_alpha   90.00
_cell.angle_beta   90.00
_cell.angle_gamma   90.00
#
_symmetry.space_group_name_H-M   'P 1'
#
loop_
_entity.id
_entity.type
_entity.pdbx_description
1 polymer ?
#
loop_
_entity_poly.entity_id
_entity_poly.type
_entity_poly.pdbx_seq_one_letter_code
_entity_poly.pdbx_strand_id
1 'polypeptide(L)'
;MPTDKQKLGIFGEELIVKNCICPKCKKKRTLKKLPTNFKCADLICDFCGFLAQVKSSKVKDINKLPSLILGAAWKPQKERMSAGIYFPLYLVLVCNKQYSVFYLAADLQSEKIFVPRKPLSSTARRAGWQGFMYDISKIKNHFVRLK
;
A
#
# COMPACT_ATOMS: atom_id res chain seq x y z
N MET A 1 -7.11 -16.78 -13.76
CA MET A 1 -7.95 -15.56 -13.73
C MET A 1 -7.71 -14.76 -12.45
N PRO A 2 -7.38 -13.48 -12.54
CA PRO A 2 -7.21 -12.66 -11.35
C PRO A 2 -8.55 -12.44 -10.64
N THR A 3 -8.50 -12.43 -9.31
CA THR A 3 -9.67 -12.08 -8.48
C THR A 3 -9.96 -10.58 -8.57
N ASP A 4 -11.13 -10.16 -8.09
CA ASP A 4 -11.50 -8.75 -8.05
C ASP A 4 -10.52 -7.93 -7.20
N LYS A 5 -10.02 -8.49 -6.10
CA LYS A 5 -8.99 -7.84 -5.27
C LYS A 5 -7.69 -7.65 -6.04
N GLN A 6 -7.27 -8.65 -6.81
CA GLN A 6 -6.06 -8.58 -7.63
C GLN A 6 -6.22 -7.54 -8.75
N LYS A 7 -7.37 -7.51 -9.40
CA LYS A 7 -7.68 -6.49 -10.41
C LYS A 7 -7.64 -5.08 -9.84
N LEU A 8 -8.18 -4.90 -8.64
CA LEU A 8 -8.15 -3.60 -7.94
C LEU A 8 -6.71 -3.18 -7.63
N GLY A 9 -5.89 -4.11 -7.16
CA GLY A 9 -4.47 -3.86 -6.89
C GLY A 9 -3.71 -3.46 -8.15
N ILE A 10 -3.90 -4.18 -9.25
CA ILE A 10 -3.28 -3.88 -10.55
C ILE A 10 -3.70 -2.49 -11.03
N PHE A 11 -4.98 -2.18 -10.94
CA PHE A 11 -5.52 -0.88 -11.31
C PHE A 11 -4.84 0.25 -10.55
N GLY A 12 -4.72 0.11 -9.22
CA GLY A 12 -4.09 1.11 -8.37
C GLY A 12 -2.62 1.33 -8.73
N GLU A 13 -1.85 0.26 -8.92
CA GLU A 13 -0.45 0.35 -9.30
C GLU A 13 -0.27 1.05 -10.65
N GLU A 14 -1.05 0.68 -11.64
CA GLU A 14 -1.00 1.30 -12.97
C GLU A 14 -1.38 2.78 -12.91
N LEU A 15 -2.35 3.13 -12.08
CA LEU A 15 -2.77 4.51 -11.89
C LEU A 15 -1.61 5.39 -11.39
N ILE A 16 -0.89 4.91 -10.39
CA ILE A 16 0.27 5.62 -9.82
C ILE A 16 1.37 5.76 -10.87
N VAL A 17 1.68 4.66 -11.57
CA VAL A 17 2.72 4.67 -12.61
C VAL A 17 2.43 5.70 -13.69
N LYS A 18 1.17 5.81 -14.11
CA LYS A 18 0.78 6.74 -15.18
C LYS A 18 0.71 8.20 -14.73
N ASN A 19 0.26 8.45 -13.51
CA ASN A 19 -0.17 9.80 -13.12
C ASN A 19 0.70 10.48 -12.07
N CYS A 20 1.58 9.76 -11.39
CA CYS A 20 2.35 10.33 -10.29
C CYS A 20 3.81 10.53 -10.65
N ILE A 21 4.40 11.61 -10.15
CA ILE A 21 5.84 11.83 -10.23
C ILE A 21 6.51 11.14 -9.04
N CYS A 22 7.81 10.87 -9.16
CA CYS A 22 8.56 10.34 -8.03
C CYS A 22 8.62 11.38 -6.90
N PRO A 23 8.19 11.04 -5.68
CA PRO A 23 8.23 11.98 -4.55
C PRO A 23 9.66 12.41 -4.16
N LYS A 24 10.64 11.57 -4.43
CA LYS A 24 12.03 11.81 -4.03
C LYS A 24 12.78 12.67 -5.05
N CYS A 25 12.86 12.24 -6.30
CA CYS A 25 13.63 12.95 -7.32
C CYS A 25 12.81 13.93 -8.16
N LYS A 26 11.48 13.91 -8.03
CA LYS A 26 10.53 14.78 -8.74
C LYS A 26 10.48 14.56 -10.25
N LYS A 27 11.11 13.53 -10.77
CA LYS A 27 11.05 13.20 -12.20
C LYS A 27 9.71 12.56 -12.55
N LYS A 28 9.26 12.84 -13.78
CA LYS A 28 8.03 12.28 -14.34
C LYS A 28 8.36 10.96 -15.05
N ARG A 29 7.40 10.03 -15.04
CA ARG A 29 7.45 8.77 -15.80
C ARG A 29 8.60 7.85 -15.41
N THR A 30 9.08 7.96 -14.18
CA THR A 30 10.16 7.12 -13.68
C THR A 30 9.69 6.01 -12.74
N LEU A 31 8.41 6.06 -12.32
CA LEU A 31 7.85 5.00 -11.47
C LEU A 31 7.49 3.77 -12.31
N LYS A 32 8.01 2.62 -11.91
CA LYS A 32 7.83 1.33 -12.60
C LYS A 32 7.34 0.29 -11.63
N LYS A 33 6.55 -0.67 -12.12
CA LYS A 33 6.07 -1.79 -11.30
C LYS A 33 7.21 -2.76 -11.02
N LEU A 34 7.32 -3.19 -9.77
CA LEU A 34 8.22 -4.28 -9.38
C LEU A 34 7.58 -5.63 -9.70
N PRO A 35 8.39 -6.72 -9.79
CA PRO A 35 7.84 -8.07 -9.94
C PRO A 35 6.85 -8.37 -8.81
N THR A 36 5.82 -9.17 -9.11
CA THR A 36 4.74 -9.49 -8.17
C THR A 36 5.20 -10.18 -6.90
N ASN A 37 6.34 -10.87 -6.94
CA ASN A 37 6.91 -11.55 -5.79
C ASN A 37 7.89 -10.70 -4.97
N PHE A 38 8.09 -9.45 -5.34
CA PHE A 38 8.93 -8.53 -4.55
C PHE A 38 8.18 -8.17 -3.27
N LYS A 39 8.84 -8.37 -2.12
CA LYS A 39 8.18 -8.25 -0.82
C LYS A 39 8.14 -6.81 -0.32
N CYS A 40 6.98 -6.38 0.16
CA CYS A 40 6.74 -5.11 0.84
C CYS A 40 6.88 -3.86 -0.02
N ALA A 41 7.19 -3.99 -1.31
CA ALA A 41 7.21 -2.85 -2.24
C ALA A 41 6.60 -3.26 -3.56
N ASP A 42 5.90 -2.34 -4.20
CA ASP A 42 5.18 -2.56 -5.45
C ASP A 42 5.74 -1.75 -6.61
N LEU A 43 6.39 -0.63 -6.31
CA LEU A 43 6.92 0.30 -7.30
C LEU A 43 8.35 0.69 -6.98
N ILE A 44 9.10 0.98 -8.04
CA ILE A 44 10.44 1.56 -7.94
C ILE A 44 10.54 2.75 -8.90
N CYS A 45 11.27 3.79 -8.50
CA CYS A 45 11.70 4.83 -9.42
C CYS A 45 12.98 4.35 -10.12
N ASP A 46 12.94 4.22 -11.43
CA ASP A 46 14.08 3.69 -12.19
C ASP A 46 15.24 4.69 -12.31
N PHE A 47 15.03 5.93 -11.86
CA PHE A 47 16.10 6.94 -11.84
C PHE A 47 16.82 7.00 -10.49
N CYS A 48 16.07 7.13 -9.38
CA CYS A 48 16.67 7.35 -8.06
C CYS A 48 16.58 6.14 -7.10
N GLY A 49 15.89 5.08 -7.49
CA GLY A 49 15.73 3.89 -6.66
C GLY A 49 14.67 3.99 -5.56
N PHE A 50 13.88 5.06 -5.52
CA PHE A 50 12.78 5.21 -4.57
C PHE A 50 11.84 4.02 -4.66
N LEU A 51 11.52 3.42 -3.51
CA LEU A 51 10.61 2.27 -3.42
C LEU A 51 9.33 2.69 -2.70
N ALA A 52 8.19 2.19 -3.16
CA ALA A 52 6.91 2.49 -2.53
C ALA A 52 5.97 1.29 -2.59
N GLN A 53 5.03 1.27 -1.65
CA GLN A 53 3.96 0.30 -1.59
C GLN A 53 2.66 0.95 -2.05
N VAL A 54 1.81 0.19 -2.73
CA VAL A 54 0.50 0.66 -3.18
C VAL A 54 -0.58 -0.23 -2.57
N LYS A 55 -1.57 0.40 -1.96
CA LYS A 55 -2.77 -0.27 -1.48
C LYS A 55 -3.98 0.37 -2.12
N SER A 56 -4.90 -0.46 -2.58
CA SER A 56 -6.15 0.01 -3.20
C SER A 56 -7.32 -0.50 -2.38
N SER A 57 -8.32 0.34 -2.19
CA SER A 57 -9.49 0.00 -1.40
C SER A 57 -10.75 0.55 -2.06
N LYS A 58 -11.79 -0.28 -2.12
CA LYS A 58 -13.12 0.18 -2.53
C LYS A 58 -13.78 0.88 -1.34
N VAL A 59 -14.30 2.06 -1.56
CA VAL A 59 -14.90 2.90 -0.53
C VAL A 59 -16.22 3.49 -1.02
N LYS A 60 -17.00 4.01 -0.08
CA LYS A 60 -18.23 4.73 -0.41
C LYS A 60 -17.98 6.21 -0.73
N ASP A 61 -16.92 6.78 -0.15
CA ASP A 61 -16.56 8.18 -0.33
C ASP A 61 -15.04 8.29 -0.53
N ILE A 62 -14.65 8.66 -1.74
CA ILE A 62 -13.22 8.78 -2.09
C ILE A 62 -12.53 9.97 -1.41
N ASN A 63 -13.30 10.87 -0.78
CA ASN A 63 -12.75 12.04 -0.09
C ASN A 63 -12.43 11.77 1.38
N LYS A 64 -12.80 10.59 1.88
CA LYS A 64 -12.54 10.20 3.28
C LYS A 64 -11.60 9.00 3.35
N LEU A 65 -10.53 9.15 4.12
CA LEU A 65 -9.65 8.03 4.40
C LEU A 65 -10.34 7.03 5.33
N PRO A 66 -10.28 5.73 5.02
CA PRO A 66 -10.78 4.72 5.95
C PRO A 66 -9.86 4.64 7.17
N SER A 67 -10.38 4.11 8.28
CA SER A 67 -9.55 3.94 9.49
C SER A 67 -8.65 2.72 9.40
N LEU A 68 -9.09 1.68 8.70
CA LEU A 68 -8.35 0.42 8.54
C LEU A 68 -8.18 0.10 7.07
N ILE A 69 -6.99 -0.36 6.71
CA ILE A 69 -6.66 -0.80 5.35
C ILE A 69 -6.06 -2.19 5.45
N LEU A 70 -6.50 -3.10 4.58
CA LEU A 70 -5.99 -4.46 4.56
C LEU A 70 -4.55 -4.47 4.06
N GLY A 71 -3.65 -5.03 4.88
CA GLY A 71 -2.27 -5.26 4.51
C GLY A 71 -2.07 -6.62 3.85
N ALA A 72 -0.82 -7.04 3.71
CA ALA A 72 -0.46 -8.32 3.14
C ALA A 72 0.09 -9.26 4.24
N ALA A 73 1.13 -10.04 3.95
CA ALA A 73 1.72 -10.98 4.90
C ALA A 73 2.42 -10.25 6.05
N TRP A 74 2.11 -10.66 7.27
CA TRP A 74 2.64 -10.03 8.48
C TRP A 74 4.14 -10.26 8.67
N LYS A 75 4.60 -11.51 8.46
CA LYS A 75 5.99 -11.87 8.74
C LYS A 75 7.00 -11.01 7.97
N PRO A 76 6.90 -10.85 6.64
CA PRO A 76 7.81 -9.97 5.91
C PRO A 76 7.74 -8.51 6.39
N GLN A 77 6.54 -8.03 6.71
CA GLN A 77 6.36 -6.66 7.20
C GLN A 77 7.01 -6.46 8.57
N LYS A 78 6.82 -7.42 9.48
CA LYS A 78 7.43 -7.40 10.81
C LYS A 78 8.96 -7.40 10.72
N GLU A 79 9.53 -8.21 9.84
CA GLU A 79 10.98 -8.28 9.63
C GLU A 79 11.54 -6.92 9.19
N ARG A 80 10.85 -6.22 8.26
CA ARG A 80 11.29 -4.88 7.82
C ARG A 80 11.19 -3.88 8.94
N MET A 81 10.09 -3.87 9.69
CA MET A 81 9.93 -2.95 10.83
C MET A 81 11.01 -3.17 11.89
N SER A 82 11.35 -4.44 12.17
CA SER A 82 12.42 -4.76 13.13
C SER A 82 13.78 -4.22 12.67
N ALA A 83 13.97 -4.09 11.36
CA ALA A 83 15.18 -3.52 10.77
C ALA A 83 15.06 -1.99 10.58
N GLY A 84 13.98 -1.38 11.03
CA GLY A 84 13.75 0.06 10.87
C GLY A 84 13.37 0.48 9.45
N ILE A 85 12.89 -0.46 8.63
CA ILE A 85 12.56 -0.21 7.23
C ILE A 85 11.06 0.01 7.09
N TYR A 86 10.67 1.20 6.59
CA TYR A 86 9.30 1.54 6.25
C TYR A 86 9.28 2.04 4.81
N PHE A 87 8.36 1.50 4.01
CA PHE A 87 8.19 1.96 2.64
C PHE A 87 7.09 3.01 2.57
N PRO A 88 7.30 4.09 1.80
CA PRO A 88 6.23 5.04 1.53
C PRO A 88 4.99 4.32 0.99
N LEU A 89 3.82 4.82 1.32
CA LEU A 89 2.55 4.18 0.97
C LEU A 89 1.72 5.09 0.07
N TYR A 90 1.34 4.58 -1.10
CA TYR A 90 0.26 5.17 -1.89
C TYR A 90 -1.03 4.42 -1.55
N LEU A 91 -2.07 5.17 -1.29
CA LEU A 91 -3.41 4.63 -1.04
C LEU A 91 -4.34 5.12 -2.12
N VAL A 92 -4.90 4.20 -2.89
CA VAL A 92 -5.86 4.48 -3.95
C VAL A 92 -7.24 4.09 -3.45
N LEU A 93 -8.13 5.07 -3.37
CA LEU A 93 -9.53 4.85 -3.00
C LEU A 93 -10.37 4.87 -4.26
N VAL A 94 -11.22 3.86 -4.42
CA VAL A 94 -12.04 3.68 -5.63
C VAL A 94 -13.50 3.57 -5.25
N CYS A 95 -14.34 4.34 -5.93
CA CYS A 95 -15.79 4.25 -5.83
C CYS A 95 -16.38 4.34 -7.25
N ASN A 96 -16.89 3.23 -7.75
CA ASN A 96 -17.39 3.11 -9.12
C ASN A 96 -16.31 3.53 -10.13
N LYS A 97 -16.52 4.60 -10.90
CA LYS A 97 -15.56 5.13 -11.88
C LYS A 97 -14.70 6.26 -11.31
N GLN A 98 -14.90 6.63 -10.05
CA GLN A 98 -14.14 7.69 -9.40
C GLN A 98 -13.00 7.10 -8.57
N TYR A 99 -11.94 7.87 -8.42
CA TYR A 99 -10.82 7.48 -7.56
C TYR A 99 -10.15 8.69 -6.94
N SER A 100 -9.43 8.45 -5.86
CA SER A 100 -8.53 9.42 -5.25
C SER A 100 -7.22 8.75 -4.91
N VAL A 101 -6.15 9.53 -4.80
CA VAL A 101 -4.82 9.04 -4.47
C VAL A 101 -4.27 9.82 -3.29
N PHE A 102 -3.85 9.10 -2.26
CA PHE A 102 -3.21 9.65 -1.07
C PHE A 102 -1.82 9.06 -0.92
N TYR A 103 -0.94 9.81 -0.28
CA TYR A 103 0.45 9.42 -0.08
C TYR A 103 0.85 9.63 1.38
N LEU A 104 1.52 8.64 1.95
CA LEU A 104 2.10 8.69 3.29
C LEU A 104 3.59 8.40 3.21
N ALA A 105 4.41 9.38 3.60
CA ALA A 105 5.85 9.24 3.59
C ALA A 105 6.31 8.21 4.63
N ALA A 106 7.47 7.59 4.39
CA ALA A 106 8.00 6.55 5.27
C ALA A 106 8.30 7.07 6.69
N ASP A 107 8.82 8.29 6.80
CA ASP A 107 9.19 8.90 8.08
C ASP A 107 7.99 9.28 8.96
N LEU A 108 6.79 9.27 8.40
CA LEU A 108 5.55 9.51 9.13
C LEU A 108 4.88 8.21 9.60
N GLN A 109 5.51 7.08 9.37
CA GLN A 109 5.02 5.76 9.78
C GLN A 109 5.74 5.30 11.05
N SER A 110 5.03 4.51 11.85
CA SER A 110 5.60 3.82 13.01
C SER A 110 4.99 2.43 13.12
N GLU A 111 5.58 1.59 13.97
CA GLU A 111 5.05 0.24 14.20
C GLU A 111 3.60 0.23 14.70
N LYS A 112 3.14 1.34 15.30
CA LYS A 112 1.79 1.45 15.87
C LYS A 112 0.67 1.35 14.84
N ILE A 113 0.96 1.66 13.58
CA ILE A 113 -0.06 1.59 12.52
C ILE A 113 -0.23 0.17 11.95
N PHE A 114 0.68 -0.73 12.26
CA PHE A 114 0.66 -2.10 11.73
C PHE A 114 0.08 -3.05 12.77
N VAL A 115 -1.14 -3.54 12.52
CA VAL A 115 -1.86 -4.40 13.46
C VAL A 115 -1.93 -5.82 12.89
N PRO A 116 -1.25 -6.79 13.50
CA PRO A 116 -1.31 -8.16 13.01
C PRO A 116 -2.70 -8.75 13.19
N ARG A 117 -3.14 -9.53 12.22
CA ARG A 117 -4.38 -10.29 12.29
C ARG A 117 -4.09 -11.66 12.91
N LYS A 118 -5.15 -12.37 13.29
CA LYS A 118 -4.99 -13.76 13.75
C LYS A 118 -4.54 -14.63 12.58
N PRO A 119 -3.59 -15.57 12.80
CA PRO A 119 -3.24 -16.56 11.78
C PRO A 119 -4.47 -17.37 11.37
N LEU A 120 -4.52 -17.82 10.11
CA LEU A 120 -5.57 -18.68 9.65
C LEU A 120 -5.50 -20.02 10.40
N SER A 121 -6.68 -20.63 10.65
CA SER A 121 -6.77 -21.88 11.40
C SER A 121 -6.06 -23.03 10.67
N SER A 122 -5.74 -24.10 11.40
CA SER A 122 -5.11 -25.30 10.84
C SER A 122 -5.98 -25.99 9.77
N THR A 123 -7.29 -25.70 9.77
CA THR A 123 -8.22 -26.27 8.78
C THR A 123 -8.40 -25.40 7.55
N ALA A 124 -7.83 -24.19 7.54
CA ALA A 124 -7.90 -23.29 6.40
C ALA A 124 -6.97 -23.75 5.28
N ARG A 125 -7.30 -23.38 4.03
CA ARG A 125 -6.49 -23.68 2.85
C ARG A 125 -5.06 -23.20 2.97
N ARG A 126 -4.85 -22.02 3.61
CA ARG A 126 -3.54 -21.43 3.86
C ARG A 126 -3.28 -21.40 5.37
N ALA A 127 -3.35 -22.58 5.99
CA ALA A 127 -3.21 -22.73 7.44
C ALA A 127 -1.98 -21.99 7.97
N GLY A 128 -2.15 -21.25 9.05
CA GLY A 128 -1.07 -20.51 9.69
C GLY A 128 -0.69 -19.20 9.02
N TRP A 129 -1.20 -18.90 7.81
CA TRP A 129 -0.92 -17.61 7.16
C TRP A 129 -1.50 -16.47 7.99
N GLN A 130 -0.69 -15.45 8.18
CA GLN A 130 -1.07 -14.29 8.98
C GLN A 130 -0.91 -13.01 8.14
N GLY A 131 -2.02 -12.27 8.04
CA GLY A 131 -2.00 -10.94 7.45
C GLY A 131 -1.92 -9.85 8.51
N PHE A 132 -2.08 -8.61 8.09
CA PHE A 132 -2.14 -7.47 9.00
C PHE A 132 -3.06 -6.39 8.44
N MET A 133 -3.37 -5.40 9.28
CA MET A 133 -4.13 -4.22 8.90
C MET A 133 -3.28 -2.99 9.16
N TYR A 134 -3.41 -1.98 8.30
CA TYR A 134 -2.95 -0.63 8.63
C TYR A 134 -4.05 0.06 9.41
N ASP A 135 -3.77 0.47 10.64
CA ASP A 135 -4.64 1.35 11.40
C ASP A 135 -4.14 2.77 11.25
N ILE A 136 -4.78 3.55 10.39
CA ILE A 136 -4.38 4.92 10.10
C ILE A 136 -5.30 5.94 10.76
N SER A 137 -6.17 5.49 11.67
CA SER A 137 -7.17 6.36 12.30
C SER A 137 -6.59 7.59 12.99
N LYS A 138 -5.38 7.47 13.55
CA LYS A 138 -4.71 8.56 14.27
C LYS A 138 -3.77 9.40 13.43
N ILE A 139 -3.52 9.00 12.18
CA ILE A 139 -2.56 9.68 11.30
C ILE A 139 -3.15 10.11 9.96
N LYS A 140 -4.46 10.21 9.87
CA LYS A 140 -5.13 10.61 8.62
C LYS A 140 -4.63 11.96 8.10
N ASN A 141 -4.30 12.88 9.01
CA ASN A 141 -3.77 14.21 8.67
C ASN A 141 -2.34 14.19 8.15
N HIS A 142 -1.62 13.08 8.25
CA HIS A 142 -0.28 12.93 7.70
C HIS A 142 -0.29 12.53 6.23
N PHE A 143 -1.42 12.06 5.72
CA PHE A 143 -1.57 11.74 4.31
C PHE A 143 -1.69 13.02 3.48
N VAL A 144 -1.03 13.02 2.32
CA VAL A 144 -1.15 14.08 1.34
C VAL A 144 -2.03 13.57 0.19
N ARG A 145 -3.05 14.32 -0.16
CA ARG A 145 -3.90 13.96 -1.31
C ARG A 145 -3.21 14.43 -2.59
N LEU A 146 -2.98 13.50 -3.50
CA LEU A 146 -2.33 13.78 -4.79
C LEU A 146 -3.35 13.94 -5.92
N LYS A 147 -4.49 13.30 -5.79
CA LYS A 147 -5.57 13.34 -6.79
C LYS A 147 -6.96 13.29 -6.16
#